data_0a96851321a7a194904c148cac7a39cb
#
_entry.id   0a96851321a7a194904c148cac7a39cb
#
_cell.length_a   1.000
_cell.length_b   1.000
_cell.length_c   1.000
_cell.angle_alpha   90.00
_cell.angle_beta   90.00
_cell.angle_gamma   90.00
#
_symmetry.space_group_name_H-M   'P 1'
#
loop_
_entity.id
_entity.type
_entity.pdbx_description
1 polymer ?
#
loop_
_entity_poly.entity_id
_entity_poly.type
_entity_poly.pdbx_seq_one_letter_code
_entity_poly.pdbx_strand_id
1 'polypeptide(L)'
;MNQTMKDRFALKAPEGKICWQVLQQNMSQRCNFCPVSKLLRDPSSNKTIHWEEVNSKTGRIYENHDSLINWFDGSIVHLQQSIDITDSKKAFHDACFDELTNTLTRRAGKELLEKLIKAAHQNCHGFITCMFDINSLKQVNDNYGHSEGDKLIITICQTLKKYLGSGDIFFRLSGDEFIVVFTE
;
A
#
# COMPACT_ATOMS: atom_id res chain seq x y z
N MET A 1 7.63 -10.00 -25.33
CA MET A 1 8.10 -9.30 -24.10
C MET A 1 9.15 -8.28 -24.50
N ASN A 2 9.08 -7.03 -23.97
CA ASN A 2 10.03 -5.99 -24.31
C ASN A 2 11.38 -6.14 -23.54
N GLN A 3 12.41 -5.41 -23.97
CA GLN A 3 13.76 -5.52 -23.39
C GLN A 3 13.80 -5.12 -21.91
N THR A 4 13.12 -4.03 -21.54
CA THR A 4 13.03 -3.57 -20.14
C THR A 4 12.54 -4.65 -19.18
N MET A 5 11.53 -5.42 -19.60
CA MET A 5 11.02 -6.51 -18.79
C MET A 5 11.99 -7.69 -18.71
N LYS A 6 12.70 -8.00 -19.82
CA LYS A 6 13.74 -9.03 -19.83
C LYS A 6 14.86 -8.68 -18.85
N ASP A 7 15.32 -7.45 -18.86
CA ASP A 7 16.42 -6.98 -18.00
C ASP A 7 15.98 -6.97 -16.53
N ARG A 8 14.78 -6.46 -16.25
CA ARG A 8 14.21 -6.38 -14.88
C ARG A 8 14.08 -7.75 -14.21
N PHE A 9 13.69 -8.77 -14.97
CA PHE A 9 13.53 -10.13 -14.46
C PHE A 9 14.74 -11.05 -14.74
N ALA A 10 15.84 -10.49 -15.27
CA ALA A 10 17.06 -11.22 -15.66
C ALA A 10 16.76 -12.43 -16.58
N LEU A 11 15.92 -12.22 -17.61
CA LEU A 11 15.47 -13.28 -18.50
C LEU A 11 16.34 -13.36 -19.74
N LYS A 12 16.93 -14.52 -20.01
CA LYS A 12 17.81 -14.75 -21.17
C LYS A 12 17.08 -15.29 -22.41
N ALA A 13 15.96 -15.75 -22.43
CA ALA A 13 15.15 -16.19 -23.58
C ALA A 13 13.74 -16.60 -23.07
N PRO A 14 12.87 -15.63 -22.77
CA PRO A 14 11.56 -15.92 -22.22
C PRO A 14 10.53 -16.29 -23.28
N GLU A 15 10.85 -16.11 -24.57
CA GLU A 15 9.94 -16.37 -25.67
C GLU A 15 9.52 -17.84 -25.70
N GLY A 16 8.22 -18.08 -25.88
CA GLY A 16 7.64 -19.42 -25.86
C GLY A 16 7.47 -20.05 -24.47
N LYS A 17 7.95 -19.40 -23.41
CA LYS A 17 7.76 -19.86 -22.03
C LYS A 17 6.48 -19.29 -21.40
N ILE A 18 5.94 -20.02 -20.45
CA ILE A 18 4.72 -19.61 -19.75
C ILE A 18 5.06 -18.51 -18.73
N CYS A 19 4.28 -17.43 -18.68
CA CYS A 19 4.55 -16.23 -17.89
C CYS A 19 4.80 -16.52 -16.40
N TRP A 20 3.97 -17.32 -15.75
CA TRP A 20 4.14 -17.64 -14.34
C TRP A 20 5.40 -18.44 -14.03
N GLN A 21 5.97 -19.18 -14.99
CA GLN A 21 7.25 -19.90 -14.81
C GLN A 21 8.47 -18.99 -14.86
N VAL A 22 8.38 -17.87 -15.58
CA VAL A 22 9.53 -16.97 -15.78
C VAL A 22 9.44 -15.69 -14.96
N LEU A 23 8.24 -15.21 -14.66
CA LEU A 23 8.00 -13.95 -13.97
C LEU A 23 7.71 -14.12 -12.47
N GLN A 24 7.32 -15.32 -12.03
CA GLN A 24 7.01 -15.62 -10.63
C GLN A 24 8.02 -16.62 -10.05
N GLN A 25 8.12 -16.70 -8.74
CA GLN A 25 8.97 -17.65 -8.03
C GLN A 25 8.13 -18.82 -7.50
N ASN A 26 8.67 -20.05 -7.64
CA ASN A 26 8.11 -21.27 -7.07
C ASN A 26 6.65 -21.57 -7.49
N MET A 27 6.24 -21.17 -8.70
CA MET A 27 4.90 -21.46 -9.22
C MET A 27 4.92 -22.75 -10.05
N SER A 28 4.09 -23.71 -9.68
CA SER A 28 3.85 -24.97 -10.41
C SER A 28 2.63 -24.91 -11.31
N GLN A 29 1.80 -23.90 -11.13
CA GLN A 29 0.54 -23.70 -11.89
C GLN A 29 0.30 -22.22 -12.13
N ARG A 30 -0.72 -21.90 -12.94
CA ARG A 30 -1.16 -20.51 -13.20
C ARG A 30 -1.45 -19.79 -11.90
N CYS A 31 -1.04 -18.49 -11.82
CA CYS A 31 -1.35 -17.63 -10.69
C CYS A 31 -2.87 -17.61 -10.42
N ASN A 32 -3.26 -17.75 -9.15
CA ASN A 32 -4.67 -17.69 -8.74
C ASN A 32 -5.31 -16.30 -8.99
N PHE A 33 -4.49 -15.25 -9.03
CA PHE A 33 -4.87 -13.86 -9.31
C PHE A 33 -4.85 -13.51 -10.82
N CYS A 34 -4.49 -14.47 -11.71
CA CYS A 34 -4.31 -14.23 -13.14
C CYS A 34 -5.59 -13.66 -13.79
N PRO A 35 -5.56 -12.47 -14.42
CA PRO A 35 -6.74 -11.85 -15.02
C PRO A 35 -7.17 -12.47 -16.34
N VAL A 36 -6.27 -13.21 -17.01
CA VAL A 36 -6.52 -13.78 -18.35
C VAL A 36 -7.78 -14.65 -18.40
N SER A 37 -8.04 -15.44 -17.36
CA SER A 37 -9.26 -16.26 -17.30
C SER A 37 -10.55 -15.43 -17.22
N LYS A 38 -10.49 -14.22 -16.66
CA LYS A 38 -11.62 -13.29 -16.60
C LYS A 38 -11.81 -12.60 -17.95
N LEU A 39 -10.72 -12.19 -18.59
CA LEU A 39 -10.75 -11.58 -19.93
C LEU A 39 -11.28 -12.53 -21.01
N LEU A 40 -10.89 -13.81 -20.95
CA LEU A 40 -11.33 -14.83 -21.93
C LEU A 40 -12.82 -15.21 -21.82
N ARG A 41 -13.53 -14.81 -20.76
CA ARG A 41 -14.98 -15.04 -20.67
C ARG A 41 -15.78 -14.16 -21.63
N ASP A 42 -15.26 -12.99 -21.94
CA ASP A 42 -15.87 -12.04 -22.88
C ASP A 42 -14.77 -11.31 -23.67
N PRO A 43 -14.18 -11.97 -24.67
CA PRO A 43 -13.06 -11.42 -25.44
C PRO A 43 -13.40 -10.16 -26.22
N SER A 44 -14.70 -9.98 -26.54
CA SER A 44 -15.18 -8.83 -27.31
C SER A 44 -15.44 -7.57 -26.52
N SER A 45 -15.35 -7.65 -25.16
CA SER A 45 -15.72 -6.53 -24.27
C SER A 45 -14.75 -5.36 -24.27
N ASN A 46 -13.58 -5.45 -24.91
CA ASN A 46 -12.51 -4.44 -24.86
C ASN A 46 -12.18 -3.93 -23.45
N LYS A 47 -12.41 -4.76 -22.43
CA LYS A 47 -12.17 -4.43 -21.04
C LYS A 47 -10.69 -4.50 -20.71
N THR A 48 -10.22 -3.54 -19.94
CA THR A 48 -8.91 -3.59 -19.27
C THR A 48 -9.12 -3.92 -17.80
N ILE A 49 -8.38 -4.91 -17.30
CA ILE A 49 -8.35 -5.24 -15.87
C ILE A 49 -7.12 -4.57 -15.26
N HIS A 50 -7.35 -3.75 -14.24
CA HIS A 50 -6.32 -3.11 -13.45
C HIS A 50 -6.15 -3.86 -12.13
N TRP A 51 -4.92 -4.13 -11.75
CA TRP A 51 -4.61 -4.82 -10.50
C TRP A 51 -3.17 -4.62 -10.09
N GLU A 52 -2.91 -4.74 -8.80
CA GLU A 52 -1.58 -4.63 -8.23
C GLU A 52 -1.09 -6.00 -7.74
N GLU A 53 0.21 -6.23 -7.81
CA GLU A 53 0.86 -7.39 -7.22
C GLU A 53 2.18 -7.05 -6.55
N VAL A 54 2.50 -7.78 -5.48
CA VAL A 54 3.88 -7.89 -5.02
C VAL A 54 4.48 -9.10 -5.73
N ASN A 55 5.40 -8.84 -6.64
CA ASN A 55 5.99 -9.90 -7.45
C ASN A 55 6.88 -10.81 -6.60
N SER A 56 6.60 -12.10 -6.60
CA SER A 56 7.28 -13.09 -5.76
C SER A 56 8.76 -13.29 -6.08
N LYS A 57 9.20 -12.96 -7.30
CA LYS A 57 10.60 -13.10 -7.74
C LYS A 57 11.45 -11.88 -7.43
N THR A 58 10.88 -10.68 -7.55
CA THR A 58 11.61 -9.43 -7.41
C THR A 58 11.34 -8.71 -6.08
N GLY A 59 10.25 -9.05 -5.38
CA GLY A 59 9.74 -8.34 -4.21
C GLY A 59 9.18 -6.94 -4.52
N ARG A 60 9.16 -6.54 -5.80
CA ARG A 60 8.68 -5.23 -6.24
C ARG A 60 7.17 -5.23 -6.43
N ILE A 61 6.57 -4.06 -6.31
CA ILE A 61 5.14 -3.84 -6.49
C ILE A 61 4.89 -3.36 -7.92
N TYR A 62 4.04 -4.09 -8.64
CA TYR A 62 3.64 -3.72 -9.99
C TYR A 62 2.17 -3.41 -10.07
N GLU A 63 1.84 -2.30 -10.73
CA GLU A 63 0.51 -2.04 -11.25
C GLU A 63 0.42 -2.63 -12.66
N ASN A 64 -0.53 -3.53 -12.86
CA ASN A 64 -0.72 -4.27 -14.09
C ASN A 64 -2.03 -3.87 -14.76
N HIS A 65 -1.96 -3.66 -16.07
CA HIS A 65 -3.10 -3.37 -16.95
C HIS A 65 -3.15 -4.46 -18.00
N ASP A 66 -4.16 -5.30 -17.94
CA ASP A 66 -4.34 -6.47 -18.80
C ASP A 66 -5.55 -6.31 -19.70
N SER A 67 -5.36 -6.53 -20.99
CA SER A 67 -6.42 -6.47 -22.01
C SER A 67 -6.25 -7.54 -23.07
N LEU A 68 -7.33 -7.86 -23.80
CA LEU A 68 -7.25 -8.62 -25.02
C LEU A 68 -7.36 -7.67 -26.22
N ILE A 69 -6.50 -7.87 -27.19
CA ILE A 69 -6.49 -7.08 -28.43
C ILE A 69 -6.59 -8.01 -29.64
N ASN A 70 -7.26 -7.55 -30.67
CA ASN A 70 -7.26 -8.24 -31.97
C ASN A 70 -5.96 -7.88 -32.70
N TRP A 71 -5.19 -8.90 -33.05
CA TRP A 71 -3.95 -8.73 -33.79
C TRP A 71 -4.22 -8.64 -35.26
N PHE A 72 -3.24 -8.16 -36.06
CA PHE A 72 -3.37 -7.94 -37.50
C PHE A 72 -3.64 -9.22 -38.31
N ASP A 73 -3.34 -10.41 -37.77
CA ASP A 73 -3.61 -11.72 -38.36
C ASP A 73 -4.97 -12.31 -37.93
N GLY A 74 -5.78 -11.54 -37.19
CA GLY A 74 -7.06 -11.96 -36.65
C GLY A 74 -7.00 -12.76 -35.36
N SER A 75 -5.81 -13.02 -34.84
CA SER A 75 -5.65 -13.68 -33.52
C SER A 75 -5.99 -12.74 -32.37
N ILE A 76 -6.47 -13.32 -31.27
CA ILE A 76 -6.65 -12.58 -30.02
C ILE A 76 -5.37 -12.69 -29.18
N VAL A 77 -4.76 -11.56 -28.84
CA VAL A 77 -3.53 -11.49 -28.08
C VAL A 77 -3.78 -10.85 -26.71
N HIS A 78 -3.23 -11.43 -25.68
CA HIS A 78 -3.18 -10.85 -24.35
C HIS A 78 -2.06 -9.80 -24.28
N LEU A 79 -2.45 -8.55 -24.04
CA LEU A 79 -1.52 -7.45 -23.79
C LEU A 79 -1.50 -7.15 -22.30
N GLN A 80 -0.30 -7.17 -21.70
CA GLN A 80 -0.08 -6.74 -20.33
C GLN A 80 0.91 -5.57 -20.31
N GLN A 81 0.53 -4.48 -19.68
CA GLN A 81 1.42 -3.38 -19.31
C GLN A 81 1.66 -3.44 -17.81
N SER A 82 2.93 -3.51 -17.40
CA SER A 82 3.34 -3.56 -15.99
C SER A 82 4.17 -2.33 -15.65
N ILE A 83 3.70 -1.55 -14.69
CA ILE A 83 4.37 -0.35 -14.18
C ILE A 83 4.91 -0.69 -12.81
N ASP A 84 6.20 -0.46 -12.59
CA ASP A 84 6.82 -0.61 -11.28
C ASP A 84 6.46 0.61 -10.43
N ILE A 85 5.68 0.41 -9.39
CA ILE A 85 5.20 1.45 -8.48
C ILE A 85 5.83 1.34 -7.09
N THR A 86 6.88 0.52 -6.93
CA THR A 86 7.53 0.27 -5.64
C THR A 86 8.00 1.55 -4.97
N ASP A 87 8.77 2.36 -5.71
CA ASP A 87 9.35 3.59 -5.17
C ASP A 87 8.26 4.65 -4.90
N SER A 88 7.22 4.71 -5.74
CA SER A 88 6.07 5.59 -5.53
C SER A 88 5.26 5.19 -4.29
N LYS A 89 5.02 3.89 -4.09
CA LYS A 89 4.33 3.38 -2.90
C LYS A 89 5.15 3.64 -1.63
N LYS A 90 6.48 3.45 -1.69
CA LYS A 90 7.36 3.76 -0.58
C LYS A 90 7.35 5.25 -0.26
N ALA A 91 7.55 6.11 -1.26
CA ALA A 91 7.53 7.55 -1.06
C ALA A 91 6.19 8.04 -0.49
N PHE A 92 5.06 7.48 -0.95
CA PHE A 92 3.74 7.77 -0.39
C PHE A 92 3.64 7.33 1.07
N HIS A 93 4.10 6.12 1.40
CA HIS A 93 4.12 5.61 2.76
C HIS A 93 4.95 6.54 3.67
N ASP A 94 6.19 6.85 3.28
CA ASP A 94 7.12 7.68 4.06
C ASP A 94 6.58 9.12 4.23
N ALA A 95 5.81 9.63 3.26
CA ALA A 95 5.15 10.92 3.37
C ALA A 95 3.94 10.92 4.30
N CYS A 96 3.26 9.79 4.46
CA CYS A 96 2.01 9.68 5.21
C CYS A 96 2.18 9.09 6.60
N PHE A 97 3.21 8.26 6.84
CA PHE A 97 3.40 7.57 8.12
C PHE A 97 4.69 7.98 8.81
N ASP A 98 4.62 8.10 10.14
CA ASP A 98 5.76 8.39 11.02
C ASP A 98 6.66 7.15 11.11
N GLU A 99 7.96 7.31 10.86
CA GLU A 99 8.93 6.21 10.76
C GLU A 99 9.03 5.38 12.06
N LEU A 100 8.96 6.04 13.22
CA LEU A 100 9.09 5.37 14.51
C LEU A 100 7.83 4.59 14.90
N THR A 101 6.67 5.22 14.74
CA THR A 101 5.41 4.72 15.31
C THR A 101 4.50 4.05 14.30
N ASN A 102 4.78 4.28 13.02
CA ASN A 102 3.90 3.88 11.92
C ASN A 102 2.44 4.37 12.12
N THR A 103 2.25 5.49 12.84
CA THR A 103 1.01 6.26 12.84
C THR A 103 1.05 7.26 11.69
N LEU A 104 -0.05 7.93 11.39
CA LEU A 104 0.02 8.99 10.40
C LEU A 104 0.93 10.12 10.87
N THR A 105 1.62 10.77 9.91
CA THR A 105 2.36 12.00 10.15
C THR A 105 1.39 13.14 10.49
N ARG A 106 1.89 14.19 11.15
CA ARG A 106 1.12 15.41 11.43
C ARG A 106 0.43 15.97 10.19
N ARG A 107 1.11 15.97 9.04
CA ARG A 107 0.54 16.47 7.79
C ARG A 107 -0.62 15.60 7.31
N ALA A 108 -0.38 14.29 7.18
CA ALA A 108 -1.40 13.36 6.69
C ALA A 108 -2.62 13.30 7.63
N GLY A 109 -2.38 13.29 8.95
CA GLY A 109 -3.45 13.31 9.95
C GLY A 109 -4.31 14.57 9.87
N LYS A 110 -3.69 15.75 9.74
CA LYS A 110 -4.42 17.01 9.57
C LYS A 110 -5.24 17.04 8.29
N GLU A 111 -4.69 16.59 7.16
CA GLU A 111 -5.41 16.53 5.89
C GLU A 111 -6.66 15.62 5.97
N LEU A 112 -6.54 14.48 6.66
CA LEU A 112 -7.67 13.57 6.89
C LEU A 112 -8.70 14.18 7.85
N LEU A 113 -8.25 14.80 8.94
CA LEU A 113 -9.15 15.48 9.89
C LEU A 113 -9.93 16.62 9.21
N GLU A 114 -9.30 17.41 8.35
CA GLU A 114 -9.99 18.46 7.59
C GLU A 114 -11.07 17.90 6.66
N LYS A 115 -10.79 16.77 6.01
CA LYS A 115 -11.78 16.07 5.18
C LYS A 115 -12.93 15.54 6.03
N LEU A 116 -12.62 14.96 7.19
CA LEU A 116 -13.63 14.48 8.13
C LEU A 116 -14.54 15.60 8.65
N ILE A 117 -13.96 16.73 9.04
CA ILE A 117 -14.72 17.92 9.49
C ILE A 117 -15.72 18.36 8.41
N LYS A 118 -15.25 18.47 7.16
CA LYS A 118 -16.12 18.84 6.02
C LYS A 118 -17.25 17.83 5.81
N ALA A 119 -16.94 16.53 5.84
CA ALA A 119 -17.93 15.47 5.69
C ALA A 119 -18.92 15.42 6.85
N ALA A 120 -18.45 15.56 8.08
CA ALA A 120 -19.29 15.60 9.28
C ALA A 120 -20.28 16.77 9.25
N HIS A 121 -19.83 17.95 8.80
CA HIS A 121 -20.69 19.12 8.66
C HIS A 121 -21.79 18.93 7.59
N GLN A 122 -21.46 18.24 6.48
CA GLN A 122 -22.42 17.96 5.41
C GLN A 122 -23.46 16.90 5.80
N ASN A 123 -23.05 15.89 6.57
CA ASN A 123 -23.87 14.73 6.87
C ASN A 123 -24.49 14.73 8.28
N CYS A 124 -24.26 15.78 9.06
CA CYS A 124 -24.68 15.89 10.46
C CYS A 124 -24.21 14.74 11.36
N HIS A 125 -23.02 14.16 11.06
CA HIS A 125 -22.39 13.15 11.90
C HIS A 125 -21.38 13.78 12.86
N GLY A 126 -21.29 13.21 14.07
CA GLY A 126 -20.32 13.62 15.08
C GLY A 126 -19.01 12.84 14.97
N PHE A 127 -17.95 13.36 15.59
CA PHE A 127 -16.70 12.63 15.89
C PHE A 127 -16.12 13.17 17.18
N ILE A 128 -15.24 12.39 17.82
CA ILE A 128 -14.56 12.78 19.04
C ILE A 128 -13.08 12.89 18.75
N THR A 129 -12.47 14.03 19.12
CA THR A 129 -11.01 14.20 19.02
C THR A 129 -10.41 14.20 20.42
N CYS A 130 -9.39 13.37 20.61
CA CYS A 130 -8.60 13.29 21.81
C CYS A 130 -7.13 13.63 21.50
N MET A 131 -6.56 14.58 22.22
CA MET A 131 -5.12 14.88 22.20
C MET A 131 -4.50 14.37 23.48
N PHE A 132 -3.36 13.69 23.40
CA PHE A 132 -2.59 13.22 24.56
C PHE A 132 -1.11 13.31 24.33
N ASP A 133 -0.35 13.34 25.44
CA ASP A 133 1.10 13.23 25.46
C ASP A 133 1.55 12.01 26.29
N ILE A 134 2.79 11.59 26.10
CA ILE A 134 3.37 10.48 26.87
C ILE A 134 4.08 11.04 28.09
N ASN A 135 3.43 10.90 29.23
CA ASN A 135 3.96 11.37 30.51
C ASN A 135 5.35 10.74 30.83
N SER A 136 6.23 11.57 31.35
CA SER A 136 7.56 11.16 31.84
C SER A 136 8.49 10.56 30.78
N LEU A 137 8.24 10.74 29.48
CA LEU A 137 9.14 10.27 28.41
C LEU A 137 10.58 10.80 28.61
N LYS A 138 10.72 12.07 29.02
CA LYS A 138 12.03 12.65 29.31
C LYS A 138 12.75 11.89 30.42
N GLN A 139 12.07 11.51 31.51
CA GLN A 139 12.69 10.75 32.61
C GLN A 139 13.14 9.36 32.14
N VAL A 140 12.40 8.72 31.27
CA VAL A 140 12.78 7.42 30.68
C VAL A 140 14.04 7.61 29.83
N ASN A 141 14.08 8.64 28.98
CA ASN A 141 15.24 8.94 28.15
C ASN A 141 16.50 9.26 29.01
N ASP A 142 16.35 10.09 30.04
CA ASP A 142 17.46 10.49 30.91
C ASP A 142 18.01 9.30 31.72
N ASN A 143 17.16 8.37 32.17
CA ASN A 143 17.55 7.22 33.01
C ASN A 143 18.01 6.01 32.22
N TYR A 144 17.40 5.75 31.03
CA TYR A 144 17.58 4.49 30.30
C TYR A 144 18.01 4.69 28.83
N GLY A 145 18.12 5.95 28.37
CA GLY A 145 18.51 6.30 27.01
C GLY A 145 17.34 6.37 26.03
N HIS A 146 17.57 7.07 24.92
CA HIS A 146 16.55 7.33 23.89
C HIS A 146 15.95 6.04 23.29
N SER A 147 16.72 4.96 23.20
CA SER A 147 16.23 3.67 22.70
C SER A 147 15.08 3.10 23.54
N GLU A 148 15.11 3.29 24.88
CA GLU A 148 14.02 2.83 25.75
C GLU A 148 12.82 3.77 25.67
N GLY A 149 13.04 5.08 25.49
CA GLY A 149 11.96 6.01 25.19
C GLY A 149 11.25 5.71 23.88
N ASP A 150 12.00 5.38 22.82
CA ASP A 150 11.43 4.97 21.54
C ASP A 150 10.57 3.69 21.68
N LYS A 151 11.05 2.70 22.45
CA LYS A 151 10.26 1.48 22.74
C LYS A 151 8.97 1.80 23.49
N LEU A 152 9.01 2.73 24.45
CA LEU A 152 7.82 3.18 25.17
C LEU A 152 6.80 3.80 24.21
N ILE A 153 7.23 4.71 23.36
CA ILE A 153 6.40 5.35 22.32
C ILE A 153 5.77 4.30 21.44
N ILE A 154 6.57 3.38 20.89
CA ILE A 154 6.10 2.30 20.00
C ILE A 154 5.06 1.43 20.71
N THR A 155 5.31 1.06 21.95
CA THR A 155 4.41 0.18 22.73
C THR A 155 3.05 0.84 22.96
N ILE A 156 3.04 2.14 23.32
CA ILE A 156 1.80 2.90 23.50
C ILE A 156 1.02 2.97 22.18
N CYS A 157 1.70 3.33 21.08
CA CYS A 157 1.07 3.41 19.77
C CYS A 157 0.49 2.07 19.30
N GLN A 158 1.23 0.98 19.47
CA GLN A 158 0.77 -0.37 19.13
C GLN A 158 -0.42 -0.82 19.99
N THR A 159 -0.42 -0.43 21.27
CA THR A 159 -1.53 -0.75 22.19
C THR A 159 -2.78 0.01 21.77
N LEU A 160 -2.71 1.30 21.53
CA LEU A 160 -3.85 2.10 21.09
C LEU A 160 -4.43 1.60 19.77
N LYS A 161 -3.59 1.28 18.79
CA LYS A 161 -4.03 0.75 17.49
C LYS A 161 -4.93 -0.48 17.58
N LYS A 162 -4.82 -1.29 18.64
CA LYS A 162 -5.68 -2.48 18.83
C LYS A 162 -7.14 -2.14 19.15
N TYR A 163 -7.38 -0.91 19.62
CA TYR A 163 -8.70 -0.44 20.04
C TYR A 163 -9.34 0.53 19.02
N LEU A 164 -8.60 0.91 17.98
CA LEU A 164 -9.09 1.81 16.96
C LEU A 164 -9.82 1.05 15.85
N GLY A 165 -10.93 1.62 15.41
CA GLY A 165 -11.68 1.16 14.26
C GLY A 165 -11.04 1.56 12.92
N SER A 166 -11.52 0.99 11.83
CA SER A 166 -11.00 1.26 10.49
C SER A 166 -11.23 2.69 9.99
N GLY A 167 -12.20 3.40 10.58
CA GLY A 167 -12.50 4.80 10.26
C GLY A 167 -11.75 5.81 11.13
N ASP A 168 -11.15 5.37 12.24
CA ASP A 168 -10.49 6.25 13.19
C ASP A 168 -9.16 6.79 12.63
N ILE A 169 -8.82 8.04 12.99
CA ILE A 169 -7.61 8.70 12.57
C ILE A 169 -6.66 8.78 13.75
N PHE A 170 -5.45 8.28 13.61
CA PHE A 170 -4.42 8.34 14.63
C PHE A 170 -3.13 8.89 14.05
N PHE A 171 -2.64 10.01 14.58
CA PHE A 171 -1.44 10.67 14.08
C PHE A 171 -0.58 11.27 15.18
N ARG A 172 0.71 11.35 14.90
CA ARG A 172 1.71 11.98 15.74
C ARG A 172 1.82 13.46 15.39
N LEU A 173 1.71 14.33 16.40
CA LEU A 173 1.91 15.78 16.23
C LEU A 173 3.37 16.15 16.29
N SER A 174 4.06 15.71 17.35
CA SER A 174 5.48 15.92 17.60
C SER A 174 5.92 14.96 18.71
N GLY A 175 7.20 14.67 18.82
CA GLY A 175 7.81 13.97 19.98
C GLY A 175 6.91 12.92 20.65
N ASP A 176 6.30 13.30 21.74
CA ASP A 176 5.42 12.53 22.60
C ASP A 176 3.92 12.89 22.47
N GLU A 177 3.57 13.85 21.59
CA GLU A 177 2.21 14.34 21.41
C GLU A 177 1.49 13.62 20.26
N PHE A 178 0.26 13.20 20.52
CA PHE A 178 -0.58 12.43 19.59
C PHE A 178 -2.00 12.95 19.56
N ILE A 179 -2.67 12.72 18.42
CA ILE A 179 -4.11 12.91 18.27
C ILE A 179 -4.76 11.62 17.80
N VAL A 180 -5.88 11.28 18.43
CA VAL A 180 -6.81 10.23 17.99
C VAL A 180 -8.14 10.90 17.69
N VAL A 181 -8.75 10.51 16.57
CA VAL A 181 -10.09 10.93 16.19
C VAL A 181 -10.94 9.68 16.05
N PHE A 182 -11.97 9.56 16.87
CA PHE A 182 -12.93 8.47 16.83
C PHE A 182 -14.09 8.87 15.94
N THR A 183 -14.39 8.03 14.97
CA THR A 183 -15.53 8.17 14.05
C THR A 183 -16.59 7.14 14.42
N GLU A 184 -17.86 7.48 14.26
CA GLU A 184 -19.00 6.56 14.44
C GLU A 184 -19.09 5.56 13.27
#